data_3a9d3d7821a6db965414b6248855231c
#
_entry.id   3a9d3d7821a6db965414b6248855231c
#
_cell.length_a   1.000
_cell.length_b   1.000
_cell.length_c   1.000
_cell.angle_alpha   90.00
_cell.angle_beta   90.00
_cell.angle_gamma   90.00
#
_symmetry.space_group_name_H-M   'P 1'
#
loop_
_entity.id
_entity.type
_entity.pdbx_description
1 polymer ?
#
loop_
_entity_poly.entity_id
_entity_poly.type
_entity_poly.pdbx_seq_one_letter_code
_entity_poly.pdbx_strand_id
1 'polypeptide(L)'
;MINRNIKAIALSVLAAILLASSASPAQSGGASLHGWVAFEDVAYVDKQPRAKVVLQHDPPDSGPAYSTETDEHGFFEFPHTSLGRFKLEITAKGFQPYSADVYMPSDFAGNWAVQLKAEAPKQP
;
A
#
# COMPACT_ATOMS: atom_id res chain seq x y z
N MET A 1 -26.56 45.30 6.36
CA MET A 1 -26.64 44.88 4.99
C MET A 1 -25.42 44.11 4.52
N ILE A 2 -24.26 44.68 4.71
CA ILE A 2 -23.02 44.03 4.35
C ILE A 2 -22.86 42.70 5.09
N ASN A 3 -23.28 42.66 6.33
CA ASN A 3 -23.14 41.43 7.11
C ASN A 3 -23.91 40.26 6.55
N ARG A 4 -25.06 40.54 5.96
CA ARG A 4 -25.85 39.46 5.38
C ARG A 4 -25.16 38.83 4.16
N ASN A 5 -24.51 39.65 3.37
CA ASN A 5 -23.81 39.16 2.21
C ASN A 5 -22.62 38.30 2.63
N ILE A 6 -21.93 38.70 3.69
CA ILE A 6 -20.82 37.93 4.19
C ILE A 6 -21.27 36.57 4.68
N LYS A 7 -22.41 36.53 5.37
CA LYS A 7 -22.95 35.26 5.87
C LYS A 7 -23.30 34.32 4.72
N ALA A 8 -23.89 34.86 3.70
CA ALA A 8 -24.27 34.04 2.55
C ALA A 8 -23.05 33.45 1.87
N ILE A 9 -22.00 34.21 1.75
CA ILE A 9 -20.75 33.75 1.15
C ILE A 9 -20.16 32.61 1.99
N ALA A 10 -20.16 32.78 3.31
CA ALA A 10 -19.62 31.78 4.20
C ALA A 10 -20.36 30.45 4.09
N LEU A 11 -21.67 30.50 3.96
CA LEU A 11 -22.47 29.30 3.81
C LEU A 11 -22.16 28.60 2.49
N SER A 12 -21.95 29.37 1.44
CA SER A 12 -21.63 28.80 0.13
C SER A 12 -20.31 28.06 0.17
N VAL A 13 -19.32 28.63 0.82
CA VAL A 13 -18.02 27.98 0.93
C VAL A 13 -18.12 26.67 1.70
N LEU A 14 -18.87 26.68 2.78
CA LEU A 14 -19.05 25.48 3.58
C LEU A 14 -19.73 24.37 2.76
N ALA A 15 -20.73 24.72 2.00
CA ALA A 15 -21.41 23.73 1.16
C ALA A 15 -20.45 23.13 0.14
N ALA A 16 -19.60 23.95 -0.45
CA ALA A 16 -18.61 23.45 -1.41
C ALA A 16 -17.65 22.45 -0.78
N ILE A 17 -17.22 22.71 0.43
CA ILE A 17 -16.33 21.80 1.13
C ILE A 17 -17.03 20.46 1.39
N LEU A 18 -18.27 20.49 1.79
CA LEU A 18 -19.02 19.26 2.04
C LEU A 18 -19.19 18.46 0.77
N LEU A 19 -19.44 19.10 -0.36
CA LEU A 19 -19.57 18.43 -1.62
C LEU A 19 -18.25 17.76 -2.03
N ALA A 20 -17.15 18.44 -1.82
CA ALA A 20 -15.85 17.86 -2.13
C ALA A 20 -15.60 16.63 -1.28
N SER A 21 -15.96 16.67 -0.01
CA SER A 21 -15.79 15.53 0.87
C SER A 21 -16.67 14.36 0.46
N SER A 22 -17.90 14.62 0.06
CA SER A 22 -18.80 13.55 -0.34
C SER A 22 -18.43 12.95 -1.71
N ALA A 23 -17.64 13.66 -2.50
CA ALA A 23 -17.16 13.12 -3.75
C ALA A 23 -16.07 12.05 -3.54
N SER A 24 -15.40 12.07 -2.41
CA SER A 24 -14.35 11.10 -2.12
C SER A 24 -14.82 9.65 -2.17
N PRO A 25 -15.97 9.32 -1.59
CA PRO A 25 -16.47 7.94 -1.68
C PRO A 25 -16.74 7.47 -3.09
N ALA A 26 -16.90 8.39 -4.03
CA ALA A 26 -17.13 8.01 -5.41
C ALA A 26 -15.90 7.33 -6.03
N GLN A 27 -14.80 7.34 -5.32
CA GLN A 27 -13.61 6.61 -5.73
C GLN A 27 -13.58 5.19 -5.20
N SER A 28 -14.72 4.71 -4.73
CA SER A 28 -14.88 3.30 -4.44
C SER A 28 -14.54 2.52 -5.70
N GLY A 29 -13.98 1.36 -5.55
CA GLY A 29 -13.47 0.61 -6.69
C GLY A 29 -11.95 0.55 -6.70
N GLY A 30 -11.30 1.35 -5.87
CA GLY A 30 -9.88 1.20 -5.67
C GLY A 30 -9.57 -0.08 -4.88
N ALA A 31 -8.30 -0.35 -4.69
CA ALA A 31 -7.86 -1.55 -4.00
C ALA A 31 -6.88 -1.20 -2.90
N SER A 32 -6.68 -2.13 -1.98
CA SER A 32 -5.67 -2.02 -0.95
C SER A 32 -5.04 -3.38 -0.71
N LEU A 33 -3.80 -3.36 -0.26
CA LEU A 33 -3.08 -4.57 0.07
C LEU A 33 -2.30 -4.34 1.34
N HIS A 34 -2.41 -5.25 2.29
CA HIS A 34 -1.57 -5.21 3.48
C HIS A 34 -1.05 -6.60 3.78
N GLY A 35 -0.02 -6.68 4.57
CA GLY A 35 0.54 -7.97 4.91
C GLY A 35 1.66 -7.91 5.90
N TRP A 36 2.20 -9.06 6.15
CA TRP A 36 3.31 -9.24 7.07
C TRP A 36 4.41 -10.03 6.41
N VAL A 37 5.63 -9.60 6.66
CA VAL A 37 6.81 -10.31 6.22
C VAL A 37 7.51 -10.87 7.45
N ALA A 38 7.62 -12.19 7.51
CA ALA A 38 8.44 -12.86 8.50
C ALA A 38 9.79 -13.17 7.89
N PHE A 39 10.80 -13.30 8.71
CA PHE A 39 12.18 -13.51 8.24
C PHE A 39 12.71 -14.80 8.85
N GLU A 40 13.21 -15.67 8.02
CA GLU A 40 13.81 -16.92 8.47
C GLU A 40 14.93 -16.61 9.47
N ASP A 41 14.96 -17.34 10.56
CA ASP A 41 15.95 -17.20 11.63
C ASP A 41 15.85 -15.90 12.45
N VAL A 42 14.79 -15.15 12.29
CA VAL A 42 14.52 -13.98 13.13
C VAL A 42 13.28 -14.27 13.96
N ALA A 43 13.44 -14.20 15.27
CA ALA A 43 12.34 -14.49 16.17
C ALA A 43 11.24 -13.42 16.04
N TYR A 44 9.98 -13.89 16.08
CA TYR A 44 8.79 -13.10 15.98
C TYR A 44 8.72 -11.95 16.94
N VAL A 45 9.25 -12.14 18.21
CA VAL A 45 9.22 -11.14 19.26
C VAL A 45 10.33 -10.10 19.14
N ASP A 46 11.30 -10.34 18.27
CA ASP A 46 12.40 -9.40 18.06
C ASP A 46 12.03 -8.37 17.01
N LYS A 47 12.75 -7.27 17.02
CA LYS A 47 12.62 -6.27 15.99
C LYS A 47 12.95 -6.88 14.64
N GLN A 48 12.03 -6.78 13.70
CA GLN A 48 12.22 -7.39 12.39
C GLN A 48 13.08 -6.49 11.50
N PRO A 49 13.89 -7.09 10.60
CA PRO A 49 14.59 -6.31 9.58
C PRO A 49 13.59 -5.58 8.70
N ARG A 50 14.05 -4.55 8.03
CA ARG A 50 13.22 -3.84 7.07
C ARG A 50 13.32 -4.49 5.71
N ALA A 51 12.17 -4.74 5.11
CA ALA A 51 12.07 -5.21 3.74
C ALA A 51 11.48 -4.13 2.87
N LYS A 52 11.95 -4.06 1.65
CA LYS A 52 11.36 -3.19 0.65
C LYS A 52 10.28 -3.96 -0.08
N VAL A 53 9.11 -3.38 -0.19
CA VAL A 53 7.95 -4.00 -0.84
C VAL A 53 7.57 -3.15 -2.03
N VAL A 54 7.57 -3.74 -3.22
CA VAL A 54 7.24 -3.05 -4.46
C VAL A 54 6.06 -3.75 -5.11
N LEU A 55 5.11 -2.96 -5.55
CA LEU A 55 3.94 -3.43 -6.26
C LEU A 55 3.96 -2.78 -7.63
N GLN A 56 4.29 -3.55 -8.65
CA GLN A 56 4.47 -3.05 -10.01
C GLN A 56 3.35 -3.59 -10.89
N HIS A 57 2.72 -2.70 -11.68
CA HIS A 57 1.73 -3.17 -12.65
C HIS A 57 2.38 -4.16 -13.62
N ASP A 58 1.61 -5.13 -14.07
CA ASP A 58 2.05 -6.12 -15.03
C ASP A 58 1.09 -6.14 -16.22
N PRO A 59 1.51 -5.62 -17.37
CA PRO A 59 2.85 -5.12 -17.70
C PRO A 59 3.16 -3.77 -17.02
N PRO A 60 4.45 -3.43 -16.86
CA PRO A 60 4.84 -2.24 -16.10
C PRO A 60 4.27 -0.93 -16.58
N ASP A 61 4.00 -0.81 -17.86
CA ASP A 61 3.48 0.43 -18.44
C ASP A 61 1.96 0.55 -18.33
N SER A 62 1.29 -0.40 -17.70
CA SER A 62 -0.16 -0.37 -17.58
C SER A 62 -0.65 0.47 -16.40
N GLY A 63 0.26 0.97 -15.57
CA GLY A 63 -0.12 1.83 -14.46
C GLY A 63 1.05 2.15 -13.55
N PRO A 64 0.81 2.90 -12.48
CA PRO A 64 1.88 3.31 -11.58
C PRO A 64 2.43 2.15 -10.76
N ALA A 65 3.66 2.31 -10.30
CA ALA A 65 4.26 1.41 -9.32
C ALA A 65 4.10 2.01 -7.93
N TYR A 66 4.00 1.14 -6.95
CA TYR A 66 3.90 1.54 -5.55
C TYR A 66 5.04 0.89 -4.80
N SER A 67 5.58 1.58 -3.80
CA SER A 67 6.61 0.98 -2.96
C SER A 67 6.44 1.43 -1.52
N THR A 68 6.83 0.57 -0.61
CA THR A 68 6.82 0.86 0.81
C THR A 68 7.87 -0.01 1.48
N GLU A 69 8.03 0.17 2.77
CA GLU A 69 8.91 -0.66 3.58
C GLU A 69 8.13 -1.26 4.72
N THR A 70 8.54 -2.43 5.19
CA THR A 70 7.94 -3.02 6.38
C THR A 70 8.39 -2.24 7.62
N ASP A 71 7.53 -2.24 8.63
CA ASP A 71 7.86 -1.66 9.92
C ASP A 71 8.63 -2.66 10.78
N GLU A 72 8.86 -2.31 12.04
CA GLU A 72 9.63 -3.16 12.95
C GLU A 72 8.93 -4.47 13.31
N HIS A 73 7.65 -4.60 12.97
CA HIS A 73 6.89 -5.82 13.17
C HIS A 73 6.76 -6.64 11.89
N GLY A 74 7.31 -6.15 10.80
CA GLY A 74 7.20 -6.79 9.51
C GLY A 74 5.95 -6.45 8.74
N PHE A 75 5.17 -5.50 9.22
CA PHE A 75 3.91 -5.11 8.58
C PHE A 75 4.15 -4.12 7.44
N PHE A 76 3.40 -4.29 6.36
CA PHE A 76 3.39 -3.33 5.26
C PHE A 76 1.96 -3.09 4.79
N GLU A 77 1.74 -1.95 4.14
CA GLU A 77 0.42 -1.58 3.66
C GLU A 77 0.50 -0.68 2.43
N PHE A 78 -0.36 -0.98 1.48
CA PHE A 78 -0.67 -0.10 0.35
C PHE A 78 -2.16 0.26 0.49
N PRO A 79 -2.48 1.37 1.13
CA PRO A 79 -3.88 1.67 1.45
C PRO A 79 -4.74 2.01 0.25
N HIS A 80 -4.11 2.51 -0.81
CA HIS A 80 -4.84 2.88 -2.02
C HIS A 80 -4.01 2.55 -3.24
N THR A 81 -4.52 1.64 -4.07
CA THR A 81 -3.88 1.30 -5.33
C THR A 81 -4.89 1.35 -6.45
N SER A 82 -4.40 1.45 -7.67
CA SER A 82 -5.22 1.22 -8.85
C SER A 82 -5.55 -0.26 -8.96
N LEU A 83 -6.42 -0.59 -9.90
CA LEU A 83 -6.87 -1.97 -10.10
C LEU A 83 -6.01 -2.66 -11.16
N GLY A 84 -6.07 -3.97 -11.20
CA GLY A 84 -5.45 -4.75 -12.24
C GLY A 84 -4.47 -5.78 -11.74
N ARG A 85 -3.61 -6.20 -12.63
CA ARG A 85 -2.59 -7.19 -12.31
C ARG A 85 -1.30 -6.51 -11.89
N PHE A 86 -0.70 -7.09 -10.87
CA PHE A 86 0.53 -6.58 -10.30
C PHE A 86 1.51 -7.70 -10.06
N LYS A 87 2.78 -7.34 -10.05
CA LYS A 87 3.83 -8.18 -9.51
C LYS A 87 4.24 -7.60 -8.17
N LEU A 88 4.20 -8.43 -7.15
CA LEU A 88 4.63 -8.06 -5.80
C LEU A 88 6.05 -8.56 -5.63
N GLU A 89 6.96 -7.67 -5.25
CA GLU A 89 8.35 -8.04 -5.00
C GLU A 89 8.75 -7.56 -3.61
N ILE A 90 9.36 -8.45 -2.86
CA ILE A 90 9.82 -8.15 -1.50
C ILE A 90 11.30 -8.50 -1.41
N THR A 91 12.11 -7.54 -1.01
CA THR A 91 13.54 -7.73 -0.87
C THR A 91 14.03 -7.21 0.46
N ALA A 92 15.01 -7.89 1.02
CA ALA A 92 15.65 -7.47 2.25
C ALA A 92 17.11 -7.95 2.22
N LYS A 93 17.97 -7.16 2.82
CA LYS A 93 19.41 -7.50 2.86
C LYS A 93 19.61 -8.82 3.60
N GLY A 94 20.32 -9.74 2.98
CA GLY A 94 20.61 -11.04 3.58
C GLY A 94 19.55 -12.08 3.38
N PHE A 95 18.50 -11.76 2.60
CA PHE A 95 17.41 -12.68 2.35
C PHE A 95 17.18 -12.84 0.86
N GLN A 96 16.63 -13.97 0.48
CA GLN A 96 16.30 -14.24 -0.91
C GLN A 96 15.10 -13.37 -1.31
N PRO A 97 15.11 -12.81 -2.52
CA PRO A 97 13.97 -12.02 -2.97
C PRO A 97 12.74 -12.89 -3.15
N TYR A 98 11.59 -12.28 -2.91
CA TYR A 98 10.30 -12.93 -3.10
C TYR A 98 9.53 -12.20 -4.19
N SER A 99 8.83 -12.94 -5.02
CA SER A 99 8.03 -12.39 -6.10
C SER A 99 6.75 -13.21 -6.26
N ALA A 100 5.65 -12.52 -6.49
CA ALA A 100 4.35 -13.16 -6.71
C ALA A 100 3.47 -12.29 -7.58
N ASP A 101 2.54 -12.94 -8.26
CA ASP A 101 1.53 -12.23 -9.04
C ASP A 101 0.32 -11.96 -8.15
N VAL A 102 -0.21 -10.75 -8.24
CA VAL A 102 -1.36 -10.32 -7.47
C VAL A 102 -2.36 -9.68 -8.40
N TYR A 103 -3.61 -10.11 -8.30
CA TYR A 103 -4.68 -9.47 -9.05
C TYR A 103 -5.55 -8.68 -8.08
N MET A 104 -5.77 -7.41 -8.39
CA MET A 104 -6.55 -6.51 -7.54
C MET A 104 -7.79 -6.03 -8.27
N PRO A 105 -8.93 -6.70 -8.06
CA PRO A 105 -10.20 -6.23 -8.62
C PRO A 105 -10.74 -5.04 -7.82
N SER A 106 -11.84 -4.49 -8.31
CA SER A 106 -12.53 -3.39 -7.64
C SER A 106 -12.87 -3.75 -6.20
N ASP A 107 -12.65 -2.83 -5.30
CA ASP A 107 -12.92 -2.97 -3.85
C ASP A 107 -12.17 -4.10 -3.18
N PHE A 108 -11.07 -4.51 -3.77
CA PHE A 108 -10.23 -5.55 -3.20
C PHE A 108 -9.50 -5.04 -1.95
N ALA A 109 -9.55 -5.83 -0.89
CA ALA A 109 -8.80 -5.58 0.33
C ALA A 109 -8.01 -6.84 0.64
N GLY A 110 -6.81 -6.92 0.14
CA GLY A 110 -6.00 -8.12 0.21
C GLY A 110 -5.13 -8.20 1.44
N ASN A 111 -4.85 -9.43 1.85
CA ASN A 111 -3.99 -9.73 2.97
C ASN A 111 -2.94 -10.72 2.48
N TRP A 112 -1.68 -10.42 2.71
CA TRP A 112 -0.57 -11.21 2.19
C TRP A 112 0.43 -11.52 3.29
N ALA A 113 0.76 -12.77 3.47
CA ALA A 113 1.73 -13.20 4.46
C ALA A 113 2.87 -13.94 3.76
N VAL A 114 4.10 -13.54 4.04
CA VAL A 114 5.29 -14.06 3.38
C VAL A 114 6.36 -14.34 4.40
N GLN A 115 7.12 -15.42 4.20
CA GLN A 115 8.36 -15.63 4.94
C GLN A 115 9.52 -15.53 3.96
N LEU A 116 10.43 -14.61 4.22
CA LEU A 116 11.66 -14.49 3.44
C LEU A 116 12.68 -15.48 3.96
N LYS A 117 13.31 -16.18 3.04
CA LYS A 117 14.32 -17.15 3.38
C LYS A 117 15.69 -16.50 3.38
N ALA A 118 16.52 -16.89 4.33
CA ALA A 118 17.88 -16.38 4.39
C ALA A 118 18.65 -16.81 3.15
N GLU A 119 19.56 -15.95 2.70
CA GLU A 119 20.46 -16.32 1.62
C GLU A 119 21.41 -17.39 2.09
N ALA A 120 21.72 -18.32 1.20
CA ALA A 120 22.72 -19.33 1.53
C ALA A 120 24.07 -18.67 1.74
N PRO A 121 24.87 -19.14 2.71
CA PRO A 121 26.20 -18.59 2.91
C PRO A 121 27.02 -18.77 1.63
N LYS A 122 27.82 -17.76 1.32
CA LYS A 122 28.71 -17.87 0.18
C LYS A 122 29.78 -18.89 0.47
N GLN A 123 30.03 -19.73 -0.48
CA GLN A 123 31.13 -20.69 -0.37
C GLN A 123 32.47 -19.96 -0.41
N PRO A 124 33.38 -20.32 0.44
CA PRO A 124 34.72 -19.70 0.43
C PRO A 124 35.46 -19.99 -0.85
#